data_390e5e8b8a8eaadbe6e477f75ec086a9
#
_entry.id   390e5e8b8a8eaadbe6e477f75ec086a9
#
_cell.length_a   1.000
_cell.length_b   1.000
_cell.length_c   1.000
_cell.angle_alpha   90.00
_cell.angle_beta   90.00
_cell.angle_gamma   90.00
#
_symmetry.space_group_name_H-M   'P 1'
#
loop_
_entity.id
_entity.type
_entity.pdbx_description
1 polymer ?
#
loop_
_entity_poly.entity_id
_entity_poly.type
_entity_poly.pdbx_seq_one_letter_code
_entity_poly.pdbx_strand_id
1 'polypeptide(L)'
;AIALIKDYIDGDITEIGYDDIKNVIGDKTIDVIIGGPPCQGFSLSGPRNFNDPRNKLYLSYIRLVEEIKPRAFVIENVPGLVGLFNGEVKDNIIKRFTELGYTVKYQILCAADYGVPQNRKRVVFVGMKNGESEFFYPDALDYVVTCEMALSDLPPLTDELGEEEQAYMFAPQNAYQKIMREKSRKVYNHVAATHSEKVQHIISL
;
A
#
# COMPACT_ATOMS: atom_id res chain seq x y z
N ALA A 1 7.34 -13.90 -3.93
CA ALA A 1 7.57 -13.66 -5.35
C ALA A 1 7.81 -12.17 -5.54
N ILE A 2 8.99 -11.78 -6.02
CA ILE A 2 9.27 -10.40 -6.41
C ILE A 2 8.52 -10.18 -7.72
N ALA A 3 7.53 -9.31 -7.70
CA ALA A 3 6.86 -8.87 -8.92
C ALA A 3 7.91 -8.12 -9.77
N LEU A 4 8.24 -8.67 -10.93
CA LEU A 4 9.04 -7.97 -11.91
C LEU A 4 8.10 -6.98 -12.61
N ILE A 5 8.27 -5.68 -12.34
CA ILE A 5 7.66 -4.62 -13.15
C ILE A 5 8.35 -4.69 -14.51
N LYS A 6 7.60 -5.13 -15.53
CA LYS A 6 8.12 -5.23 -16.90
C LYS A 6 7.81 -4.01 -17.73
N ASP A 7 6.68 -3.39 -17.43
CA ASP A 7 6.12 -2.31 -18.25
C ASP A 7 5.72 -1.17 -17.29
N TYR A 8 5.98 0.07 -17.67
CA TYR A 8 5.76 1.26 -16.85
C TYR A 8 5.21 2.38 -17.74
N ILE A 9 4.17 3.05 -17.24
CA ILE A 9 3.61 4.26 -17.86
C ILE A 9 3.86 5.39 -16.86
N ASP A 10 4.69 6.37 -17.26
CA ASP A 10 4.92 7.59 -16.48
C ASP A 10 3.85 8.62 -16.82
N GLY A 11 3.19 9.16 -15.79
CA GLY A 11 2.19 10.20 -15.99
C GLY A 11 1.14 10.32 -14.88
N ASP A 12 0.28 11.31 -15.03
CA ASP A 12 -0.88 11.51 -14.16
C ASP A 12 -1.99 10.53 -14.56
N ILE A 13 -2.44 9.69 -13.63
CA ILE A 13 -3.52 8.72 -13.84
C ILE A 13 -4.83 9.36 -14.31
N THR A 14 -5.03 10.66 -14.07
CA THR A 14 -6.21 11.39 -14.56
C THR A 14 -6.20 11.59 -16.06
N GLU A 15 -5.01 11.54 -16.69
CA GLU A 15 -4.77 11.71 -18.12
C GLU A 15 -4.55 10.39 -18.86
N ILE A 16 -4.12 9.33 -18.12
CA ILE A 16 -3.90 8.01 -18.70
C ILE A 16 -5.25 7.35 -19.00
N GLY A 17 -5.48 6.99 -20.25
CA GLY A 17 -6.67 6.27 -20.73
C GLY A 17 -6.44 4.77 -20.88
N TYR A 18 -7.54 4.06 -21.20
CA TYR A 18 -7.48 2.63 -21.52
C TYR A 18 -6.56 2.32 -22.70
N ASP A 19 -6.55 3.19 -23.73
CA ASP A 19 -5.72 3.00 -24.92
C ASP A 19 -4.23 3.07 -24.60
N ASP A 20 -3.82 3.95 -23.69
CA ASP A 20 -2.42 4.04 -23.23
C ASP A 20 -1.99 2.75 -22.55
N ILE A 21 -2.86 2.21 -21.70
CA ILE A 21 -2.64 0.92 -21.03
C ILE A 21 -2.60 -0.21 -22.06
N LYS A 22 -3.54 -0.23 -23.00
CA LYS A 22 -3.63 -1.24 -24.05
C LYS A 22 -2.40 -1.26 -24.94
N ASN A 23 -1.84 -0.10 -25.27
CA ASN A 23 -0.59 0.01 -26.03
C ASN A 23 0.59 -0.65 -25.33
N VAL A 24 0.62 -0.61 -24.00
CA VAL A 24 1.70 -1.20 -23.19
C VAL A 24 1.50 -2.71 -22.99
N ILE A 25 0.28 -3.14 -22.65
CA ILE A 25 -0.01 -4.54 -22.36
C ILE A 25 -0.24 -5.40 -23.61
N GLY A 26 -0.55 -4.80 -24.75
CA GLY A 26 -0.90 -5.51 -25.98
C GLY A 26 -2.20 -6.32 -25.83
N ASP A 27 -2.14 -7.59 -26.23
CA ASP A 27 -3.30 -8.51 -26.15
C ASP A 27 -3.46 -9.19 -24.77
N LYS A 28 -2.62 -8.85 -23.80
CA LYS A 28 -2.72 -9.40 -22.45
C LYS A 28 -3.99 -8.89 -21.76
N THR A 29 -4.56 -9.72 -20.90
CA THR A 29 -5.65 -9.35 -19.99
C THR A 29 -5.09 -8.91 -18.64
N ILE A 30 -5.77 -7.99 -17.98
CA ILE A 30 -5.45 -7.60 -16.61
C ILE A 30 -6.41 -8.34 -15.67
N ASP A 31 -5.86 -9.20 -14.83
CA ASP A 31 -6.66 -9.95 -13.85
C ASP A 31 -6.97 -9.13 -12.61
N VAL A 32 -6.01 -8.31 -12.15
CA VAL A 32 -6.13 -7.56 -10.90
C VAL A 32 -5.62 -6.13 -11.06
N ILE A 33 -6.39 -5.16 -10.54
CA ILE A 33 -5.96 -3.76 -10.37
C ILE A 33 -5.77 -3.49 -8.88
N ILE A 34 -4.60 -2.98 -8.49
CA ILE A 34 -4.28 -2.60 -7.11
C ILE A 34 -3.96 -1.11 -7.06
N GLY A 35 -4.52 -0.39 -6.09
CA GLY A 35 -4.22 1.03 -5.90
C GLY A 35 -4.54 1.55 -4.51
N GLY A 36 -3.88 2.65 -4.15
CA GLY A 36 -4.15 3.42 -2.92
C GLY A 36 -4.49 4.88 -3.27
N PRO A 37 -5.59 5.15 -3.98
CA PRO A 37 -5.95 6.51 -4.37
C PRO A 37 -6.19 7.37 -3.13
N PRO A 38 -5.61 8.58 -3.02
CA PRO A 38 -5.82 9.46 -1.88
C PRO A 38 -7.29 9.89 -1.79
N CYS A 39 -7.82 9.85 -0.57
CA CYS A 39 -9.21 10.22 -0.27
C CYS A 39 -9.32 11.61 0.37
N GLN A 40 -8.50 12.58 -0.06
CA GLN A 40 -8.43 13.92 0.52
C GLN A 40 -9.71 14.73 0.32
N GLY A 41 -10.47 14.50 -0.73
CA GLY A 41 -11.74 15.18 -1.02
C GLY A 41 -12.90 14.73 -0.11
N PHE A 42 -12.75 13.67 0.66
CA PHE A 42 -13.68 13.27 1.71
C PHE A 42 -13.37 13.94 3.08
N SER A 43 -12.69 15.10 3.08
CA SER A 43 -12.33 15.85 4.28
C SER A 43 -13.57 16.29 5.05
N LEU A 44 -13.45 16.32 6.38
CA LEU A 44 -14.50 16.75 7.33
C LEU A 44 -14.94 18.22 7.16
N SER A 45 -14.18 19.03 6.42
CA SER A 45 -14.33 20.50 6.33
C SER A 45 -15.00 21.01 5.05
N GLY A 46 -15.71 20.17 4.26
CA GLY A 46 -16.31 20.59 3.00
C GLY A 46 -17.65 19.95 2.69
N PRO A 47 -18.38 20.44 1.66
CA PRO A 47 -19.62 19.80 1.22
C PRO A 47 -19.36 18.37 0.80
N ARG A 48 -20.24 17.45 1.19
CA ARG A 48 -20.22 16.01 0.93
C ARG A 48 -20.43 15.74 -0.57
N ASN A 49 -19.40 16.00 -1.37
CA ASN A 49 -19.49 15.86 -2.82
C ASN A 49 -18.50 14.83 -3.31
N PHE A 50 -18.99 13.66 -3.74
CA PHE A 50 -18.18 12.62 -4.36
C PHE A 50 -17.50 13.07 -5.67
N ASN A 51 -18.07 14.08 -6.33
CA ASN A 51 -17.51 14.69 -7.54
C ASN A 51 -16.57 15.87 -7.23
N ASP A 52 -16.15 16.05 -5.97
CA ASP A 52 -15.16 17.04 -5.60
C ASP A 52 -13.87 16.83 -6.42
N PRO A 53 -13.30 17.89 -7.02
CA PRO A 53 -12.05 17.78 -7.80
C PRO A 53 -10.90 17.13 -7.05
N ARG A 54 -10.89 17.17 -5.71
CA ARG A 54 -9.89 16.51 -4.87
C ARG A 54 -10.00 14.98 -4.89
N ASN A 55 -11.12 14.44 -5.35
CA ASN A 55 -11.35 13.00 -5.52
C ASN A 55 -10.97 12.48 -6.93
N LYS A 56 -10.36 13.31 -7.77
CA LYS A 56 -10.01 12.93 -9.16
C LYS A 56 -9.28 11.60 -9.24
N LEU A 57 -8.31 11.36 -8.37
CA LEU A 57 -7.51 10.13 -8.37
C LEU A 57 -8.36 8.89 -8.02
N TYR A 58 -9.29 9.02 -7.07
CA TYR A 58 -10.23 7.94 -6.76
C TYR A 58 -11.19 7.68 -7.94
N LEU A 59 -11.72 8.74 -8.57
CA LEU A 59 -12.59 8.60 -9.74
C LEU A 59 -11.85 7.99 -10.93
N SER A 60 -10.57 8.32 -11.13
CA SER A 60 -9.73 7.70 -12.17
C SER A 60 -9.51 6.21 -11.89
N TYR A 61 -9.36 5.82 -10.63
CA TYR A 61 -9.27 4.41 -10.27
C TYR A 61 -10.56 3.65 -10.64
N ILE A 62 -11.74 4.22 -10.32
CA ILE A 62 -13.04 3.63 -10.71
C ILE A 62 -13.15 3.51 -12.21
N ARG A 63 -12.82 4.58 -12.96
CA ARG A 63 -12.84 4.59 -14.41
C ARG A 63 -11.98 3.46 -15.00
N LEU A 64 -10.77 3.28 -14.51
CA LEU A 64 -9.89 2.21 -14.97
C LEU A 64 -10.47 0.82 -14.68
N VAL A 65 -11.10 0.61 -13.52
CA VAL A 65 -11.77 -0.67 -13.23
C VAL A 65 -12.95 -0.90 -14.16
N GLU A 66 -13.74 0.15 -14.48
CA GLU A 66 -14.87 0.09 -15.39
C GLU A 66 -14.45 -0.24 -16.84
N GLU A 67 -13.36 0.39 -17.33
CA GLU A 67 -12.85 0.21 -18.68
C GLU A 67 -12.15 -1.15 -18.85
N ILE A 68 -11.29 -1.52 -17.92
CA ILE A 68 -10.47 -2.74 -17.97
C ILE A 68 -11.29 -3.99 -17.60
N LYS A 69 -12.24 -3.86 -16.67
CA LYS A 69 -13.08 -4.95 -16.16
C LYS A 69 -12.27 -6.15 -15.64
N PRO A 70 -11.30 -5.91 -14.72
CA PRO A 70 -10.46 -6.97 -14.18
C PRO A 70 -11.30 -8.02 -13.44
N ARG A 71 -10.73 -9.20 -13.19
CA ARG A 71 -11.37 -10.24 -12.37
C ARG A 71 -11.48 -9.82 -10.90
N ALA A 72 -10.53 -9.03 -10.43
CA ALA A 72 -10.52 -8.48 -9.08
C ALA A 72 -9.90 -7.08 -9.04
N PHE A 73 -10.22 -6.34 -7.98
CA PHE A 73 -9.52 -5.12 -7.65
C PHE A 73 -9.23 -5.02 -6.14
N VAL A 74 -8.20 -4.24 -5.78
CA VAL A 74 -7.83 -3.97 -4.40
C VAL A 74 -7.62 -2.47 -4.20
N ILE A 75 -8.31 -1.89 -3.21
CA ILE A 75 -8.10 -0.49 -2.79
C ILE A 75 -7.59 -0.48 -1.36
N GLU A 76 -6.44 0.17 -1.13
CA GLU A 76 -5.90 0.45 0.21
C GLU A 76 -6.18 1.89 0.60
N ASN A 77 -6.54 2.13 1.87
CA ASN A 77 -6.70 3.49 2.38
C ASN A 77 -6.52 3.56 3.91
N VAL A 78 -6.61 4.78 4.45
CA VAL A 78 -6.57 5.00 5.91
C VAL A 78 -7.84 4.45 6.59
N PRO A 79 -7.75 3.89 7.81
CA PRO A 79 -8.89 3.31 8.51
C PRO A 79 -10.04 4.28 8.75
N GLY A 80 -9.72 5.57 8.95
CA GLY A 80 -10.70 6.63 9.18
C GLY A 80 -11.73 6.78 8.06
N LEU A 81 -11.39 6.35 6.83
CA LEU A 81 -12.31 6.38 5.69
C LEU A 81 -13.62 5.64 5.95
N VAL A 82 -13.56 4.53 6.69
CA VAL A 82 -14.75 3.69 6.97
C VAL A 82 -15.79 4.43 7.81
N GLY A 83 -15.35 5.28 8.74
CA GLY A 83 -16.22 6.05 9.63
C GLY A 83 -16.62 7.44 9.09
N LEU A 84 -16.02 7.88 8.00
CA LEU A 84 -16.31 9.22 7.45
C LEU A 84 -17.80 9.36 7.10
N PHE A 85 -18.37 10.47 7.58
CA PHE A 85 -19.80 10.81 7.41
C PHE A 85 -20.73 9.66 7.81
N ASN A 86 -20.49 9.06 8.99
CA ASN A 86 -21.27 7.93 9.52
C ASN A 86 -21.26 6.70 8.58
N GLY A 87 -20.16 6.51 7.81
CA GLY A 87 -20.01 5.39 6.89
C GLY A 87 -20.44 5.63 5.45
N GLU A 88 -21.02 6.79 5.14
CA GLU A 88 -21.52 7.12 3.80
C GLU A 88 -20.44 6.93 2.70
N VAL A 89 -19.17 7.30 3.00
CA VAL A 89 -18.07 7.15 2.03
C VAL A 89 -17.84 5.69 1.68
N LYS A 90 -17.73 4.84 2.69
CA LYS A 90 -17.58 3.39 2.55
C LYS A 90 -18.74 2.78 1.76
N ASP A 91 -19.99 3.15 2.12
CA ASP A 91 -21.18 2.61 1.47
C ASP A 91 -21.27 3.02 0.00
N ASN A 92 -20.87 4.24 -0.32
CA ASN A 92 -20.78 4.71 -1.71
C ASN A 92 -19.69 4.00 -2.52
N ILE A 93 -18.52 3.71 -1.91
CA ILE A 93 -17.47 2.91 -2.54
C ILE A 93 -18.05 1.54 -2.93
N ILE A 94 -18.66 0.85 -1.96
CA ILE A 94 -19.25 -0.48 -2.17
C ILE A 94 -20.33 -0.41 -3.26
N LYS A 95 -21.25 0.56 -3.16
CA LYS A 95 -22.33 0.75 -4.12
C LYS A 95 -21.82 0.90 -5.55
N ARG A 96 -20.87 1.83 -5.79
CA ARG A 96 -20.32 2.08 -7.13
C ARG A 96 -19.73 0.83 -7.78
N PHE A 97 -18.92 0.08 -7.03
CA PHE A 97 -18.34 -1.16 -7.58
C PHE A 97 -19.35 -2.29 -7.71
N THR A 98 -20.39 -2.32 -6.86
CA THR A 98 -21.50 -3.28 -7.03
C THR A 98 -22.27 -2.99 -8.32
N GLU A 99 -22.52 -1.72 -8.64
CA GLU A 99 -23.14 -1.30 -9.91
C GLU A 99 -22.29 -1.68 -11.13
N LEU A 100 -20.96 -1.74 -10.99
CA LEU A 100 -20.04 -2.24 -12.02
C LEU A 100 -19.94 -3.77 -12.08
N GLY A 101 -20.69 -4.50 -11.26
CA GLY A 101 -20.76 -5.96 -11.29
C GLY A 101 -19.70 -6.65 -10.42
N TYR A 102 -19.29 -6.03 -9.31
CA TYR A 102 -18.37 -6.62 -8.34
C TYR A 102 -19.04 -6.88 -7.00
N THR A 103 -18.70 -7.99 -6.38
CA THR A 103 -18.96 -8.23 -4.95
C THR A 103 -17.80 -7.69 -4.14
N VAL A 104 -18.07 -6.70 -3.26
CA VAL A 104 -17.02 -5.97 -2.52
C VAL A 104 -17.05 -6.35 -1.05
N LYS A 105 -15.87 -6.70 -0.52
CA LYS A 105 -15.60 -6.86 0.91
C LYS A 105 -14.61 -5.81 1.36
N TYR A 106 -14.63 -5.43 2.65
CA TYR A 106 -13.58 -4.59 3.25
C TYR A 106 -13.24 -5.08 4.64
N GLN A 107 -11.99 -4.85 5.04
CA GLN A 107 -11.50 -5.15 6.38
C GLN A 107 -10.41 -4.15 6.77
N ILE A 108 -10.32 -3.79 8.06
CA ILE A 108 -9.19 -3.04 8.60
C ILE A 108 -8.14 -4.06 9.02
N LEU A 109 -6.98 -4.02 8.38
CA LEU A 109 -5.85 -4.91 8.63
C LEU A 109 -4.74 -4.13 9.34
N CYS A 110 -4.04 -4.79 10.27
CA CYS A 110 -2.82 -4.27 10.88
C CYS A 110 -1.61 -5.01 10.30
N ALA A 111 -0.63 -4.29 9.76
CA ALA A 111 0.55 -4.91 9.16
C ALA A 111 1.32 -5.83 10.13
N ALA A 112 1.31 -5.52 11.43
CA ALA A 112 1.94 -6.35 12.45
C ALA A 112 1.34 -7.75 12.53
N ASP A 113 0.03 -7.89 12.28
CA ASP A 113 -0.69 -9.17 12.31
C ASP A 113 -0.28 -10.09 11.14
N TYR A 114 0.46 -9.57 10.17
CA TYR A 114 0.93 -10.28 8.98
C TYR A 114 2.47 -10.33 8.86
N GLY A 115 3.17 -10.23 9.99
CA GLY A 115 4.61 -10.40 10.06
C GLY A 115 5.44 -9.20 9.61
N VAL A 116 4.84 -8.01 9.44
CA VAL A 116 5.55 -6.76 9.19
C VAL A 116 5.87 -6.09 10.53
N PRO A 117 7.12 -5.67 10.81
CA PRO A 117 7.50 -5.03 12.07
C PRO A 117 7.01 -3.58 12.16
N GLN A 118 5.72 -3.35 11.90
CA GLN A 118 5.11 -2.03 11.89
C GLN A 118 3.65 -2.10 12.35
N ASN A 119 3.30 -1.32 13.38
CA ASN A 119 1.92 -1.15 13.80
C ASN A 119 1.18 -0.14 12.87
N ARG A 120 0.87 -0.60 11.65
CA ARG A 120 0.22 0.20 10.60
C ARG A 120 -1.13 -0.39 10.25
N LYS A 121 -2.21 0.32 10.59
CA LYS A 121 -3.58 -0.08 10.23
C LYS A 121 -3.99 0.55 8.90
N ARG A 122 -4.64 -0.25 8.05
CA ARG A 122 -5.20 0.18 6.76
C ARG A 122 -6.52 -0.51 6.51
N VAL A 123 -7.47 0.21 5.91
CA VAL A 123 -8.63 -0.44 5.33
C VAL A 123 -8.27 -0.94 3.93
N VAL A 124 -8.61 -2.18 3.67
CA VAL A 124 -8.42 -2.82 2.36
C VAL A 124 -9.79 -3.22 1.84
N PHE A 125 -10.18 -2.70 0.68
CA PHE A 125 -11.35 -3.16 -0.05
C PHE A 125 -10.89 -4.13 -1.13
N VAL A 126 -11.58 -5.25 -1.26
CA VAL A 126 -11.37 -6.22 -2.34
C VAL A 126 -12.69 -6.43 -3.05
N GLY A 127 -12.70 -6.19 -4.36
CA GLY A 127 -13.84 -6.48 -5.22
C GLY A 127 -13.53 -7.67 -6.13
N MET A 128 -14.40 -8.66 -6.10
CA MET A 128 -14.37 -9.80 -7.01
C MET A 128 -15.47 -9.64 -8.04
N LYS A 129 -15.16 -9.79 -9.33
CA LYS A 129 -16.15 -9.73 -10.40
C LYS A 129 -17.19 -10.82 -10.20
N ASN A 130 -18.47 -10.51 -10.45
CA ASN A 130 -19.56 -11.47 -10.27
C ASN A 130 -19.33 -12.72 -11.16
N GLY A 131 -19.44 -13.89 -10.55
CA GLY A 131 -19.10 -15.16 -11.18
C GLY A 131 -17.70 -15.70 -10.86
N GLU A 132 -16.82 -14.89 -10.26
CA GLU A 132 -15.55 -15.33 -9.72
C GLU A 132 -15.71 -15.98 -8.33
N SER A 133 -14.69 -16.70 -7.88
CA SER A 133 -14.66 -17.30 -6.55
C SER A 133 -14.74 -16.25 -5.45
N GLU A 134 -15.37 -16.61 -4.34
CA GLU A 134 -15.44 -15.73 -3.17
C GLU A 134 -14.06 -15.46 -2.59
N PHE A 135 -13.80 -14.20 -2.21
CA PHE A 135 -12.58 -13.78 -1.56
C PHE A 135 -12.70 -13.85 -0.04
N PHE A 136 -11.66 -14.33 0.62
CA PHE A 136 -11.48 -14.29 2.07
C PHE A 136 -10.16 -13.61 2.41
N TYR A 137 -10.19 -12.74 3.44
CA TYR A 137 -8.95 -12.18 3.97
C TYR A 137 -8.14 -13.30 4.64
N PRO A 138 -6.79 -13.26 4.54
CA PRO A 138 -5.96 -14.22 5.25
C PRO A 138 -6.11 -14.04 6.76
N ASP A 139 -5.98 -15.13 7.49
CA ASP A 139 -5.93 -15.10 8.95
C ASP A 139 -4.67 -14.39 9.43
N ALA A 140 -4.77 -13.73 10.58
CA ALA A 140 -3.61 -13.16 11.26
C ALA A 140 -2.63 -14.26 11.68
N LEU A 141 -1.33 -13.95 11.67
CA LEU A 141 -0.30 -14.84 12.20
C LEU A 141 -0.44 -14.93 13.73
N ASP A 142 -0.02 -16.04 14.30
CA ASP A 142 -0.01 -16.30 15.74
C ASP A 142 1.24 -15.71 16.44
N TYR A 143 2.06 -14.96 15.73
CA TYR A 143 3.25 -14.29 16.24
C TYR A 143 3.39 -12.87 15.67
N VAL A 144 4.13 -12.02 16.38
CA VAL A 144 4.44 -10.65 16.00
C VAL A 144 5.95 -10.51 15.80
N VAL A 145 6.36 -9.84 14.71
CA VAL A 145 7.74 -9.44 14.49
C VAL A 145 7.96 -8.07 15.11
N THR A 146 8.87 -7.95 16.08
CA THR A 146 9.22 -6.68 16.71
C THR A 146 10.25 -5.91 15.89
N CYS A 147 10.39 -4.59 16.15
CA CYS A 147 11.47 -3.79 15.55
C CYS A 147 12.86 -4.34 15.93
N GLU A 148 13.05 -4.79 17.16
CA GLU A 148 14.28 -5.43 17.60
C GLU A 148 14.59 -6.69 16.76
N MET A 149 13.60 -7.57 16.58
CA MET A 149 13.77 -8.75 15.72
C MET A 149 14.12 -8.40 14.28
N ALA A 150 13.66 -7.26 13.79
CA ALA A 150 13.89 -6.85 12.41
C ALA A 150 15.25 -6.16 12.22
N LEU A 151 15.75 -5.43 13.22
CA LEU A 151 16.87 -4.49 13.05
C LEU A 151 18.14 -4.89 13.80
N SER A 152 18.10 -5.86 14.74
CA SER A 152 19.24 -6.18 15.62
C SER A 152 20.46 -6.76 14.91
N ASP A 153 20.37 -7.15 13.64
CA ASP A 153 21.50 -7.62 12.84
C ASP A 153 22.11 -6.54 11.91
N LEU A 154 21.53 -5.33 11.93
CA LEU A 154 22.08 -4.19 11.19
C LEU A 154 23.26 -3.56 11.95
N PRO A 155 24.23 -2.99 11.22
CA PRO A 155 25.31 -2.22 11.85
C PRO A 155 24.73 -1.06 12.68
N PRO A 156 25.24 -0.80 13.90
CA PRO A 156 24.81 0.37 14.66
C PRO A 156 25.26 1.66 13.96
N LEU A 157 24.37 2.64 13.90
CA LEU A 157 24.70 4.00 13.48
C LEU A 157 25.05 4.79 14.75
N THR A 158 26.35 5.07 14.94
CA THR A 158 26.88 5.81 16.08
C THR A 158 27.25 7.23 15.65
N ASP A 159 28.50 7.61 15.80
CA ASP A 159 29.01 8.93 15.38
C ASP A 159 29.20 9.03 13.84
N GLU A 160 29.27 7.89 13.18
CA GLU A 160 29.29 7.80 11.71
C GLU A 160 27.86 7.64 11.17
N LEU A 161 27.56 8.38 10.11
CA LEU A 161 26.23 8.39 9.51
C LEU A 161 25.85 7.10 8.77
N GLY A 162 26.78 6.13 8.67
CA GLY A 162 26.63 4.92 7.87
C GLY A 162 27.01 5.12 6.41
N GLU A 163 26.86 4.07 5.61
CA GLU A 163 27.19 4.05 4.18
C GLU A 163 25.99 3.54 3.37
N GLU A 164 25.90 4.00 2.11
CA GLU A 164 24.86 3.55 1.17
C GLU A 164 24.90 2.05 0.90
N GLU A 165 26.10 1.45 0.97
CA GLU A 165 26.33 0.02 0.83
C GLU A 165 27.36 -0.46 1.84
N GLN A 166 26.99 -1.36 2.72
CA GLN A 166 27.90 -1.89 3.74
C GLN A 166 27.63 -3.37 4.03
N ALA A 167 28.62 -4.06 4.63
CA ALA A 167 28.44 -5.45 5.03
C ALA A 167 27.53 -5.57 6.26
N TYR A 168 26.82 -6.69 6.38
CA TYR A 168 26.19 -7.05 7.66
C TYR A 168 27.26 -7.28 8.73
N MET A 169 27.08 -6.71 9.89
CA MET A 169 28.01 -6.89 11.02
C MET A 169 27.77 -8.23 11.74
N PHE A 170 26.52 -8.67 11.79
CA PHE A 170 26.13 -9.88 12.51
C PHE A 170 25.45 -10.90 11.59
N ALA A 171 25.53 -12.18 11.94
CA ALA A 171 24.71 -13.21 11.31
C ALA A 171 23.22 -13.02 11.66
N PRO A 172 22.27 -13.51 10.82
CA PRO A 172 20.86 -13.46 11.15
C PRO A 172 20.59 -14.20 12.47
N GLN A 173 19.92 -13.53 13.42
CA GLN A 173 19.69 -14.04 14.79
C GLN A 173 18.32 -14.70 14.95
N ASN A 174 17.40 -14.47 14.01
CA ASN A 174 16.04 -15.00 14.05
C ASN A 174 15.51 -15.36 12.65
N ALA A 175 14.33 -15.97 12.58
CA ALA A 175 13.72 -16.42 11.34
C ALA A 175 13.39 -15.26 10.40
N TYR A 176 12.93 -14.12 10.92
CA TYR A 176 12.62 -12.94 10.10
C TYR A 176 13.85 -12.42 9.36
N GLN A 177 14.96 -12.23 10.08
CA GLN A 177 16.23 -11.78 9.48
C GLN A 177 16.76 -12.76 8.44
N LYS A 178 16.63 -14.08 8.69
CA LYS A 178 17.00 -15.10 7.70
C LYS A 178 16.22 -14.94 6.39
N ILE A 179 14.90 -14.74 6.48
CA ILE A 179 14.02 -14.54 5.32
C ILE A 179 14.38 -13.26 4.59
N MET A 180 14.56 -12.14 5.30
CA MET A 180 14.88 -10.84 4.70
C MET A 180 16.23 -10.84 3.99
N ARG A 181 17.18 -11.64 4.48
CA ARG A 181 18.55 -11.75 3.93
C ARG A 181 18.74 -12.84 2.90
N GLU A 182 17.71 -13.64 2.58
CA GLU A 182 17.83 -14.78 1.66
C GLU A 182 18.46 -14.40 0.31
N LYS A 183 18.16 -13.18 -0.19
CA LYS A 183 18.67 -12.66 -1.47
C LYS A 183 19.57 -11.42 -1.31
N SER A 184 19.93 -11.05 -0.09
CA SER A 184 20.75 -9.87 0.19
C SER A 184 22.01 -10.26 0.95
N ARG A 185 23.18 -9.88 0.42
CA ARG A 185 24.49 -10.08 1.05
C ARG A 185 25.04 -8.83 1.73
N LYS A 186 24.37 -7.68 1.52
CA LYS A 186 24.78 -6.38 2.00
C LYS A 186 23.59 -5.59 2.53
N VAL A 187 23.86 -4.62 3.35
CA VAL A 187 22.91 -3.61 3.81
C VAL A 187 22.98 -2.43 2.85
N TYR A 188 21.84 -1.94 2.41
CA TYR A 188 21.71 -0.79 1.51
C TYR A 188 20.91 0.32 2.15
N ASN A 189 21.22 1.57 1.81
CA ASN A 189 20.51 2.77 2.28
C ASN A 189 20.42 2.87 3.81
N HIS A 190 21.40 2.31 4.52
CA HIS A 190 21.46 2.36 5.98
C HIS A 190 22.30 3.56 6.43
N VAL A 191 21.79 4.74 6.12
CA VAL A 191 22.43 6.03 6.35
C VAL A 191 21.53 6.90 7.21
N ALA A 192 22.07 7.47 8.28
CA ALA A 192 21.34 8.41 9.11
C ALA A 192 21.19 9.77 8.41
N ALA A 193 20.03 10.39 8.58
CA ALA A 193 19.81 11.73 8.11
C ALA A 193 20.63 12.75 8.92
N THR A 194 21.25 13.70 8.23
CA THR A 194 21.90 14.85 8.90
C THR A 194 20.83 15.86 9.32
N HIS A 195 20.80 16.21 10.59
CA HIS A 195 19.90 17.22 11.13
C HIS A 195 20.64 18.50 11.50
N SER A 196 19.96 19.65 11.34
CA SER A 196 20.50 20.92 11.85
C SER A 196 20.61 20.88 13.38
N GLU A 197 21.51 21.69 13.96
CA GLU A 197 21.70 21.79 15.42
C GLU A 197 20.39 22.03 16.18
N LYS A 198 19.49 22.86 15.61
CA LYS A 198 18.16 23.10 16.18
C LYS A 198 17.32 21.83 16.28
N VAL A 199 17.35 20.98 15.25
CA VAL A 199 16.58 19.72 15.23
C VAL A 199 17.23 18.71 16.18
N GLN A 200 18.57 18.63 16.20
CA GLN A 200 19.29 17.78 17.15
C GLN A 200 18.97 18.14 18.61
N HIS A 201 18.92 19.45 18.92
CA HIS A 201 18.53 19.90 20.25
C HIS A 201 17.08 19.50 20.63
N ILE A 202 16.13 19.60 19.66
CA ILE A 202 14.73 19.18 19.92
C ILE A 202 14.63 17.67 20.16
N ILE A 203 15.42 16.87 19.45
CA ILE A 203 15.38 15.40 19.58
C ILE A 203 16.04 14.95 20.92
N SER A 204 16.95 15.74 21.46
CA SER A 204 17.67 15.44 22.70
C SER A 204 16.89 15.78 23.99
N LEU A 205 15.72 16.46 23.88
CA LEU A 205 14.80 16.81 24.98
C LEU A 205 13.85 15.67 25.30
#